data_84310823c6ae418223f27f5824769162
#
_entry.id   84310823c6ae418223f27f5824769162
#
_cell.length_a   1.000
_cell.length_b   1.000
_cell.length_c   1.000
_cell.angle_alpha   90.00
_cell.angle_beta   90.00
_cell.angle_gamma   90.00
#
_symmetry.space_group_name_H-M   'P 1'
#
loop_
_entity.id
_entity.type
_entity.pdbx_description
1 polymer ?
#
loop_
_entity_poly.entity_id
_entity_poly.type
_entity_poly.pdbx_seq_one_letter_code
_entity_poly.pdbx_strand_id
1 'polypeptide(L)'
;LAETQLNAVLKSTAGVAGLTAKELTKMASALQKQTRFGDEAIIKAQSLMLTFTKVGEEVFPDAIEAVLNMSEAMGQDLQQGVIQVGKALNDPILGVTALRRVGVQLSDQQVDLVKKFTETGEVAEAQKIILGELETQFGGVAKAAGETMPGALDQMGNALGDLGETLAGEEGLAPAITATA
;
A
#
# COMPACT_ATOMS: atom_id res chain seq x y z
N LEU A 1 -2.55 -10.45 -13.43
CA LEU A 1 -2.68 -9.07 -13.97
C LEU A 1 -1.97 -8.05 -13.07
N ALA A 2 -2.19 -8.07 -11.75
CA ALA A 2 -1.56 -7.13 -10.81
C ALA A 2 -0.03 -7.25 -10.79
N GLU A 3 0.52 -8.45 -10.72
CA GLU A 3 1.97 -8.70 -10.76
C GLU A 3 2.62 -8.29 -12.09
N THR A 4 1.93 -8.49 -13.22
CA THR A 4 2.42 -8.03 -14.53
C THR A 4 2.57 -6.51 -14.54
N GLN A 5 1.58 -5.80 -13.97
CA GLN A 5 1.63 -4.35 -13.82
C GLN A 5 2.77 -3.92 -12.89
N LEU A 6 2.93 -4.60 -11.73
CA LEU A 6 3.99 -4.36 -10.78
C LEU A 6 5.38 -4.44 -11.44
N ASN A 7 5.63 -5.54 -12.17
CA ASN A 7 6.89 -5.74 -12.88
C ASN A 7 7.14 -4.67 -13.96
N ALA A 8 6.09 -4.25 -14.66
CA ALA A 8 6.20 -3.18 -15.66
C ALA A 8 6.57 -1.84 -15.01
N VAL A 9 5.96 -1.50 -13.87
CA VAL A 9 6.24 -0.27 -13.14
C VAL A 9 7.65 -0.30 -12.53
N LEU A 10 8.06 -1.40 -11.90
CA LEU A 10 9.44 -1.56 -11.40
C LEU A 10 10.47 -1.35 -12.49
N LYS A 11 10.21 -1.87 -13.70
CA LYS A 11 11.10 -1.67 -14.85
C LYS A 11 11.09 -0.21 -15.33
N SER A 12 9.93 0.44 -15.41
CA SER A 12 9.82 1.82 -15.88
C SER A 12 10.39 2.86 -14.91
N THR A 13 10.34 2.58 -13.60
CA THR A 13 10.93 3.42 -12.56
C THR A 13 12.39 3.08 -12.27
N ALA A 14 12.99 2.17 -13.04
CA ALA A 14 14.38 1.70 -12.88
C ALA A 14 14.70 1.21 -11.45
N GLY A 15 13.70 0.71 -10.71
CA GLY A 15 13.87 0.21 -9.35
C GLY A 15 14.25 1.28 -8.33
N VAL A 16 13.91 2.55 -8.57
CA VAL A 16 14.25 3.69 -7.68
C VAL A 16 13.82 3.46 -6.23
N ALA A 17 12.73 2.72 -6.02
CA ALA A 17 12.27 2.39 -4.67
C ALA A 17 13.16 1.36 -3.93
N GLY A 18 14.15 0.75 -4.58
CA GLY A 18 15.05 -0.22 -3.95
C GLY A 18 14.44 -1.60 -3.66
N LEU A 19 13.16 -1.81 -3.96
CA LEU A 19 12.40 -3.02 -3.65
C LEU A 19 12.22 -3.92 -4.88
N THR A 20 12.24 -5.23 -4.67
CA THR A 20 11.97 -6.24 -5.70
C THR A 20 10.49 -6.61 -5.74
N ALA A 21 10.03 -7.13 -6.89
CA ALA A 21 8.66 -7.66 -7.03
C ALA A 21 8.34 -8.72 -5.96
N LYS A 22 9.30 -9.59 -5.65
CA LYS A 22 9.14 -10.65 -4.63
C LYS A 22 8.89 -10.09 -3.23
N GLU A 23 9.61 -9.03 -2.85
CA GLU A 23 9.43 -8.37 -1.55
C GLU A 23 8.07 -7.69 -1.48
N LEU A 24 7.65 -7.02 -2.55
CA LEU A 24 6.36 -6.36 -2.64
C LEU A 24 5.20 -7.36 -2.60
N THR A 25 5.27 -8.45 -3.34
CA THR A 25 4.25 -9.52 -3.30
C THR A 25 4.19 -10.16 -1.90
N LYS A 26 5.34 -10.43 -1.27
CA LYS A 26 5.39 -10.95 0.10
C LYS A 26 4.75 -9.98 1.11
N MET A 27 5.01 -8.68 0.97
CA MET A 27 4.39 -7.63 1.77
C MET A 27 2.87 -7.61 1.58
N ALA A 28 2.39 -7.67 0.33
CA ALA A 28 0.96 -7.70 0.03
C ALA A 28 0.27 -8.90 0.67
N SER A 29 0.85 -10.10 0.54
CA SER A 29 0.32 -11.32 1.17
C SER A 29 0.32 -11.27 2.70
N ALA A 30 1.27 -10.57 3.32
CA ALA A 30 1.29 -10.38 4.77
C ALA A 30 0.18 -9.41 5.22
N LEU A 31 -0.02 -8.31 4.51
CA LEU A 31 -1.03 -7.31 4.80
C LEU A 31 -2.46 -7.83 4.55
N GLN A 32 -2.68 -8.64 3.51
CA GLN A 32 -3.96 -9.32 3.26
C GLN A 32 -4.42 -10.13 4.47
N LYS A 33 -3.50 -10.83 5.14
CA LYS A 33 -3.83 -11.66 6.31
C LYS A 33 -4.26 -10.86 7.53
N GLN A 34 -3.95 -9.58 7.59
CA GLN A 34 -4.20 -8.72 8.74
C GLN A 34 -5.30 -7.69 8.49
N THR A 35 -5.65 -7.45 7.22
CA THR A 35 -6.62 -6.43 6.84
C THR A 35 -7.74 -7.06 6.00
N ARG A 36 -8.75 -6.30 5.67
CA ARG A 36 -9.82 -6.72 4.75
C ARG A 36 -9.44 -6.57 3.26
N PHE A 37 -8.30 -5.99 2.97
CA PHE A 37 -7.85 -5.77 1.60
C PHE A 37 -7.17 -7.02 1.04
N GLY A 38 -7.57 -7.44 -0.18
CA GLY A 38 -6.92 -8.53 -0.88
C GLY A 38 -5.54 -8.15 -1.41
N ASP A 39 -4.66 -9.12 -1.58
CA ASP A 39 -3.28 -8.92 -2.02
C ASP A 39 -3.21 -8.26 -3.40
N GLU A 40 -4.09 -8.59 -4.34
CA GLU A 40 -4.15 -7.93 -5.64
C GLU A 40 -4.43 -6.43 -5.53
N ALA A 41 -5.32 -6.01 -4.62
CA ALA A 41 -5.62 -4.60 -4.38
C ALA A 41 -4.40 -3.90 -3.78
N ILE A 42 -3.70 -4.57 -2.86
CA ILE A 42 -2.46 -4.07 -2.25
C ILE A 42 -1.35 -3.99 -3.29
N ILE A 43 -1.16 -5.00 -4.16
CA ILE A 43 -0.17 -4.97 -5.24
C ILE A 43 -0.46 -3.82 -6.22
N LYS A 44 -1.70 -3.55 -6.54
CA LYS A 44 -2.09 -2.38 -7.35
C LYS A 44 -1.75 -1.06 -6.65
N ALA A 45 -2.00 -0.97 -5.36
CA ALA A 45 -1.62 0.18 -4.54
C ALA A 45 -0.09 0.38 -4.51
N GLN A 46 0.67 -0.68 -4.31
CA GLN A 46 2.13 -0.67 -4.38
C GLN A 46 2.63 -0.22 -5.77
N SER A 47 2.05 -0.77 -6.84
CA SER A 47 2.41 -0.39 -8.22
C SER A 47 2.19 1.10 -8.48
N LEU A 48 1.10 1.66 -7.97
CA LEU A 48 0.84 3.09 -8.07
C LEU A 48 1.79 3.91 -7.18
N MET A 49 2.08 3.45 -5.95
CA MET A 49 3.03 4.12 -5.05
C MET A 49 4.43 4.19 -5.65
N LEU A 50 4.89 3.16 -6.36
CA LEU A 50 6.18 3.15 -7.05
C LEU A 50 6.34 4.27 -8.09
N THR A 51 5.26 4.85 -8.60
CA THR A 51 5.32 5.99 -9.53
C THR A 51 5.74 7.29 -8.84
N PHE A 52 5.66 7.36 -7.51
CA PHE A 52 6.16 8.46 -6.69
C PHE A 52 7.64 8.21 -6.36
N THR A 53 8.51 8.61 -7.27
CA THR A 53 9.94 8.21 -7.28
C THR A 53 10.79 8.71 -6.12
N LYS A 54 10.27 9.62 -5.29
CA LYS A 54 10.95 10.04 -4.04
C LYS A 54 10.59 9.16 -2.83
N VAL A 55 9.69 8.20 -2.99
CA VAL A 55 9.34 7.22 -1.94
C VAL A 55 10.28 6.03 -2.09
N GLY A 56 11.36 6.02 -1.30
CA GLY A 56 12.39 4.98 -1.31
C GLY A 56 12.09 3.81 -0.38
N GLU A 57 12.97 2.81 -0.40
CA GLU A 57 12.87 1.56 0.37
C GLU A 57 12.58 1.79 1.86
N GLU A 58 13.25 2.79 2.46
CA GLU A 58 13.17 3.08 3.89
C GLU A 58 11.76 3.46 4.37
N VAL A 59 10.98 4.13 3.52
CA VAL A 59 9.65 4.66 3.89
C VAL A 59 8.49 3.97 3.16
N PHE A 60 8.80 3.15 2.16
CA PHE A 60 7.78 2.51 1.32
C PHE A 60 6.83 1.59 2.10
N PRO A 61 7.30 0.72 3.02
CA PRO A 61 6.41 -0.13 3.81
C PRO A 61 5.43 0.69 4.65
N ASP A 62 5.93 1.70 5.35
CA ASP A 62 5.11 2.58 6.20
C ASP A 62 4.13 3.40 5.36
N ALA A 63 4.53 3.80 4.14
CA ALA A 63 3.65 4.51 3.21
C ALA A 63 2.47 3.63 2.76
N ILE A 64 2.70 2.35 2.48
CA ILE A 64 1.62 1.41 2.13
C ILE A 64 0.71 1.17 3.33
N GLU A 65 1.26 0.98 4.53
CA GLU A 65 0.47 0.80 5.74
C GLU A 65 -0.38 2.05 6.06
N ALA A 66 0.19 3.25 5.94
CA ALA A 66 -0.55 4.50 6.08
C ALA A 66 -1.69 4.63 5.06
N VAL A 67 -1.49 4.18 3.82
CA VAL A 67 -2.54 4.14 2.78
C VAL A 67 -3.68 3.21 3.20
N LEU A 68 -3.37 2.00 3.68
CA LEU A 68 -4.40 1.04 4.12
C LEU A 68 -5.20 1.60 5.29
N ASN A 69 -4.51 2.11 6.31
CA ASN A 69 -5.13 2.67 7.52
C ASN A 69 -6.01 3.89 7.21
N MET A 70 -5.49 4.83 6.42
CA MET A 70 -6.22 6.04 6.03
C MET A 70 -7.42 5.71 5.13
N SER A 71 -7.25 4.80 4.16
CA SER A 71 -8.34 4.40 3.26
C SER A 71 -9.48 3.73 4.02
N GLU A 72 -9.15 2.85 4.98
CA GLU A 72 -10.14 2.22 5.85
C GLU A 72 -10.86 3.24 6.73
N ALA A 73 -10.12 4.12 7.40
CA ALA A 73 -10.67 5.14 8.29
C ALA A 73 -11.60 6.12 7.56
N MET A 74 -11.27 6.48 6.33
CA MET A 74 -12.03 7.44 5.52
C MET A 74 -13.09 6.79 4.63
N GLY A 75 -13.16 5.45 4.57
CA GLY A 75 -14.09 4.72 3.70
C GLY A 75 -13.83 4.97 2.21
N GLN A 76 -12.57 5.19 1.82
CA GLN A 76 -12.17 5.43 0.43
C GLN A 76 -11.41 4.25 -0.16
N ASP A 77 -11.32 4.18 -1.48
CA ASP A 77 -10.54 3.15 -2.15
C ASP A 77 -9.02 3.36 -1.98
N LEU A 78 -8.24 2.27 -2.13
CA LEU A 78 -6.79 2.31 -1.97
C LEU A 78 -6.11 3.22 -2.99
N GLN A 79 -6.62 3.30 -4.22
CA GLN A 79 -6.04 4.16 -5.25
C GLN A 79 -6.07 5.64 -4.85
N GLN A 80 -7.19 6.07 -4.28
CA GLN A 80 -7.32 7.43 -3.77
C GLN A 80 -6.38 7.69 -2.59
N GLY A 81 -6.28 6.73 -1.66
CA GLY A 81 -5.33 6.78 -0.55
C GLY A 81 -3.88 6.90 -1.03
N VAL A 82 -3.48 6.08 -2.01
CA VAL A 82 -2.14 6.14 -2.61
C VAL A 82 -1.86 7.51 -3.25
N ILE A 83 -2.82 8.07 -3.99
CA ILE A 83 -2.64 9.38 -4.62
C ILE A 83 -2.43 10.47 -3.57
N GLN A 84 -3.18 10.43 -2.47
CA GLN A 84 -3.07 11.41 -1.38
C GLN A 84 -1.73 11.29 -0.65
N VAL A 85 -1.41 10.09 -0.15
CA VAL A 85 -0.17 9.82 0.59
C VAL A 85 1.05 9.96 -0.33
N GLY A 86 1.01 9.36 -1.52
CA GLY A 86 2.12 9.40 -2.48
C GLY A 86 2.47 10.81 -2.91
N LYS A 87 1.49 11.67 -3.20
CA LYS A 87 1.74 13.09 -3.48
C LYS A 87 2.36 13.81 -2.30
N ALA A 88 1.88 13.53 -1.08
CA ALA A 88 2.40 14.15 0.13
C ALA A 88 3.85 13.74 0.41
N LEU A 89 4.21 12.48 0.16
CA LEU A 89 5.58 12.00 0.33
C LEU A 89 6.51 12.43 -0.82
N ASN A 90 5.98 12.54 -2.05
CA ASN A 90 6.78 12.95 -3.20
C ASN A 90 7.14 14.44 -3.19
N ASP A 91 6.31 15.27 -2.58
CA ASP A 91 6.57 16.69 -2.31
C ASP A 91 6.08 17.04 -0.89
N PRO A 92 6.92 16.85 0.14
CA PRO A 92 6.50 17.01 1.53
C PRO A 92 5.98 18.39 1.88
N ILE A 93 6.52 19.46 1.30
CA ILE A 93 6.09 20.85 1.59
C ILE A 93 4.65 21.08 1.09
N LEU A 94 4.37 20.73 -0.15
CA LEU A 94 3.01 20.82 -0.71
C LEU A 94 2.09 19.77 -0.12
N GLY A 95 2.65 18.61 0.21
CA GLY A 95 1.95 17.47 0.77
C GLY A 95 1.27 17.76 2.10
N VAL A 96 1.93 18.45 3.01
CA VAL A 96 1.33 18.88 4.28
C VAL A 96 0.07 19.71 4.06
N THR A 97 0.11 20.64 3.10
CA THR A 97 -1.06 21.47 2.76
C THR A 97 -2.20 20.63 2.15
N ALA A 98 -1.85 19.66 1.30
CA ALA A 98 -2.83 18.77 0.68
C ALA A 98 -3.49 17.84 1.71
N LEU A 99 -2.72 17.30 2.65
CA LEU A 99 -3.21 16.45 3.73
C LEU A 99 -4.14 17.20 4.69
N ARG A 100 -3.87 18.48 4.98
CA ARG A 100 -4.79 19.32 5.77
C ARG A 100 -6.20 19.41 5.16
N ARG A 101 -6.30 19.41 3.84
CA ARG A 101 -7.60 19.48 3.14
C ARG A 101 -8.45 18.22 3.30
N VAL A 102 -7.81 17.10 3.60
CA VAL A 102 -8.48 15.82 3.86
C VAL A 102 -8.55 15.48 5.36
N GLY A 103 -8.23 16.45 6.23
CA GLY A 103 -8.40 16.34 7.67
C GLY A 103 -7.17 15.93 8.45
N VAL A 104 -6.03 15.67 7.80
CA VAL A 104 -4.75 15.34 8.47
C VAL A 104 -4.07 16.63 8.92
N GLN A 105 -3.82 16.78 10.21
CA GLN A 105 -3.27 18.02 10.78
C GLN A 105 -1.90 17.77 11.41
N LEU A 106 -0.87 18.30 10.80
CA LEU A 106 0.44 18.40 11.41
C LEU A 106 0.50 19.66 12.28
N SER A 107 1.20 19.58 13.42
CA SER A 107 1.53 20.74 14.24
C SER A 107 2.46 21.70 13.51
N ASP A 108 2.51 22.95 13.92
CA ASP A 108 3.40 23.95 13.31
C ASP A 108 4.87 23.51 13.41
N GLN A 109 5.28 22.90 14.51
CA GLN A 109 6.63 22.35 14.67
C GLN A 109 6.94 21.23 13.67
N GLN A 110 5.99 20.32 13.43
CA GLN A 110 6.14 19.26 12.41
C GLN A 110 6.23 19.86 11.01
N VAL A 111 5.42 20.87 10.70
CA VAL A 111 5.47 21.58 9.40
C VAL A 111 6.84 22.24 9.19
N ASP A 112 7.37 22.92 10.21
CA ASP A 112 8.69 23.56 10.13
C ASP A 112 9.81 22.53 9.95
N LEU A 113 9.74 21.38 10.63
CA LEU A 113 10.69 20.29 10.45
C LEU A 113 10.60 19.66 9.06
N VAL A 114 9.40 19.40 8.54
CA VAL A 114 9.19 18.90 7.17
C VAL A 114 9.83 19.85 6.16
N LYS A 115 9.60 21.15 6.30
CA LYS A 115 10.19 22.16 5.44
C LYS A 115 11.71 22.15 5.52
N LYS A 116 12.27 22.19 6.73
CA LYS A 116 13.72 22.16 6.97
C LYS A 116 14.38 20.94 6.32
N PHE A 117 13.88 19.73 6.59
CA PHE A 117 14.45 18.50 6.03
C PHE A 117 14.32 18.43 4.51
N THR A 118 13.22 18.93 3.96
CA THR A 118 13.06 18.98 2.50
C THR A 118 14.05 19.96 1.86
N GLU A 119 14.25 21.13 2.47
CA GLU A 119 15.19 22.16 1.98
C GLU A 119 16.67 21.73 2.11
N THR A 120 17.00 20.91 3.11
CA THR A 120 18.35 20.35 3.29
C THR A 120 18.59 19.08 2.46
N GLY A 121 17.58 18.57 1.75
CA GLY A 121 17.68 17.35 0.94
C GLY A 121 17.45 16.05 1.71
N GLU A 122 17.14 16.12 2.99
CA GLU A 122 16.83 14.99 3.87
C GLU A 122 15.35 14.58 3.72
N VAL A 123 14.95 14.26 2.47
CA VAL A 123 13.54 14.03 2.11
C VAL A 123 12.95 12.85 2.90
N ALA A 124 13.71 11.80 3.15
CA ALA A 124 13.24 10.65 3.92
C ALA A 124 12.85 11.05 5.36
N GLU A 125 13.58 11.95 6.00
CA GLU A 125 13.25 12.44 7.33
C GLU A 125 11.96 13.29 7.34
N ALA A 126 11.75 14.11 6.31
CA ALA A 126 10.50 14.83 6.12
C ALA A 126 9.31 13.86 5.91
N GLN A 127 9.51 12.80 5.14
CA GLN A 127 8.51 11.76 4.91
C GLN A 127 8.15 11.01 6.18
N LYS A 128 9.13 10.66 7.02
CA LYS A 128 8.90 10.01 8.33
C LYS A 128 8.03 10.84 9.26
N ILE A 129 8.18 12.17 9.26
CA ILE A 129 7.32 13.06 10.06
C ILE A 129 5.87 12.97 9.58
N ILE A 130 5.64 13.00 8.26
CA ILE A 130 4.30 12.88 7.68
C ILE A 130 3.69 11.51 8.00
N LEU A 131 4.46 10.44 7.82
CA LEU A 131 4.01 9.08 8.12
C LEU A 131 3.73 8.88 9.60
N GLY A 132 4.56 9.44 10.48
CA GLY A 132 4.34 9.41 11.92
C GLY A 132 3.04 10.10 12.33
N GLU A 133 2.66 11.19 11.66
CA GLU A 133 1.37 11.83 11.92
C GLU A 133 0.19 11.00 11.39
N LEU A 134 0.33 10.40 10.21
CA LEU A 134 -0.67 9.47 9.67
C LEU A 134 -0.85 8.25 10.58
N GLU A 135 0.23 7.71 11.11
CA GLU A 135 0.19 6.61 12.10
C GLU A 135 -0.50 7.05 13.39
N THR A 136 -0.22 8.26 13.89
CA THR A 136 -0.87 8.80 15.08
C THR A 136 -2.39 8.93 14.90
N GLN A 137 -2.85 9.35 13.71
CA GLN A 137 -4.27 9.58 13.45
C GLN A 137 -5.03 8.34 13.01
N PHE A 138 -4.41 7.44 12.26
CA PHE A 138 -5.09 6.30 11.61
C PHE A 138 -4.45 4.94 11.92
N GLY A 139 -3.35 4.89 12.66
CA GLY A 139 -2.61 3.66 12.91
C GLY A 139 -3.48 2.53 13.43
N GLY A 140 -3.30 1.34 12.85
CA GLY A 140 -4.00 0.11 13.23
C GLY A 140 -5.46 0.00 12.80
N VAL A 141 -6.06 1.01 12.16
CA VAL A 141 -7.48 1.00 11.76
C VAL A 141 -7.76 -0.12 10.75
N ALA A 142 -6.91 -0.30 9.74
CA ALA A 142 -7.09 -1.36 8.75
C ALA A 142 -6.99 -2.76 9.37
N LYS A 143 -6.09 -2.95 10.33
CA LYS A 143 -5.96 -4.20 11.07
C LYS A 143 -7.18 -4.46 11.96
N ALA A 144 -7.60 -3.46 12.73
CA ALA A 144 -8.80 -3.57 13.57
C ALA A 144 -10.06 -3.90 12.73
N ALA A 145 -10.19 -3.32 11.53
CA ALA A 145 -11.27 -3.64 10.61
C ALA A 145 -11.19 -5.11 10.12
N GLY A 146 -9.98 -5.62 9.86
CA GLY A 146 -9.76 -7.02 9.48
C GLY A 146 -10.14 -8.02 10.58
N GLU A 147 -10.04 -7.64 11.84
CA GLU A 147 -10.42 -8.47 13.00
C GLU A 147 -11.93 -8.50 13.27
N THR A 148 -12.73 -7.69 12.58
CA THR A 148 -14.20 -7.72 12.71
C THR A 148 -14.81 -8.89 11.96
N MET A 149 -16.08 -9.25 12.27
CA MET A 149 -16.79 -10.32 11.53
C MET A 149 -16.86 -10.06 10.02
N PRO A 150 -17.23 -8.87 9.52
CA PRO A 150 -17.14 -8.56 8.10
C PRO A 150 -15.70 -8.68 7.56
N GLY A 151 -14.71 -8.17 8.27
CA GLY A 151 -13.31 -8.27 7.89
C GLY A 151 -12.80 -9.72 7.81
N ALA A 152 -13.20 -10.57 8.74
CA ALA A 152 -12.88 -12.01 8.71
C ALA A 152 -13.52 -12.71 7.50
N LEU A 153 -14.73 -12.33 7.10
CA LEU A 153 -15.38 -12.85 5.90
C LEU A 153 -14.68 -12.38 4.61
N ASP A 154 -14.25 -11.12 4.56
CA ASP A 154 -13.46 -10.58 3.45
C ASP A 154 -12.13 -11.33 3.32
N GLN A 155 -11.41 -11.55 4.43
CA GLN A 155 -10.15 -12.33 4.45
C GLN A 155 -10.37 -13.77 3.98
N MET A 156 -11.46 -14.42 4.40
CA MET A 156 -11.79 -15.76 3.96
C MET A 156 -12.12 -15.79 2.46
N GLY A 157 -12.83 -14.79 1.94
CA GLY A 157 -13.11 -14.63 0.51
C GLY A 157 -11.83 -14.48 -0.31
N ASN A 158 -10.91 -13.66 0.15
CA ASN A 158 -9.59 -13.46 -0.47
C ASN A 158 -8.78 -14.78 -0.49
N ALA A 159 -8.72 -15.49 0.64
CA ALA A 159 -8.00 -16.76 0.74
C ALA A 159 -8.58 -17.86 -0.17
N LEU A 160 -9.91 -17.88 -0.35
CA LEU A 160 -10.56 -18.78 -1.30
C LEU A 160 -10.26 -18.40 -2.76
N GLY A 161 -10.15 -17.10 -3.05
CA GLY A 161 -9.71 -16.59 -4.35
C GLY A 161 -8.30 -17.06 -4.69
N ASP A 162 -7.36 -16.89 -3.77
CA ASP A 162 -5.96 -17.31 -3.90
C ASP A 162 -5.85 -18.85 -4.14
N LEU A 163 -6.67 -19.63 -3.41
CA LEU A 163 -6.73 -21.08 -3.63
C LEU A 163 -7.25 -21.41 -5.02
N GLY A 164 -8.28 -20.70 -5.50
CA GLY A 164 -8.83 -20.86 -6.85
C GLY A 164 -7.78 -20.55 -7.92
N GLU A 165 -6.99 -19.49 -7.77
CA GLU A 165 -5.89 -19.15 -8.68
C GLU A 165 -4.78 -20.19 -8.67
N THR A 166 -4.40 -20.71 -7.48
CA THR A 166 -3.40 -21.78 -7.37
C THR A 166 -3.85 -23.03 -8.09
N LEU A 167 -5.12 -23.44 -7.92
CA LEU A 167 -5.67 -24.61 -8.60
C LEU A 167 -5.81 -24.42 -10.11
N ALA A 168 -6.10 -23.21 -10.58
CA ALA A 168 -6.19 -22.89 -11.99
C ALA A 168 -4.82 -22.77 -12.68
N GLY A 169 -3.78 -22.39 -11.93
CA GLY A 169 -2.39 -22.24 -12.39
C GLY A 169 -1.60 -23.55 -12.44
N GLU A 170 -2.02 -24.57 -11.68
CA GLU A 170 -1.45 -25.91 -11.80
C GLU A 170 -2.11 -26.68 -12.97
N GLU A 171 -1.45 -26.72 -14.11
CA GLU A 171 -1.81 -27.55 -15.27
C GLU A 171 -1.78 -29.06 -14.91
N GLY A 172 -2.49 -29.51 -13.91
CA GLY A 172 -2.41 -30.87 -13.41
C GLY A 172 -3.74 -31.61 -13.21
N LEU A 173 -4.89 -30.94 -13.21
CA LEU A 173 -6.17 -31.58 -12.87
C LEU A 173 -7.17 -31.72 -14.03
N ALA A 174 -6.78 -31.38 -15.25
CA ALA A 174 -7.68 -31.44 -16.40
C ALA A 174 -7.82 -32.80 -17.13
N PRO A 175 -7.08 -33.90 -16.88
CA PRO A 175 -7.34 -35.13 -17.65
C PRO A 175 -8.06 -36.26 -16.91
N ALA A 176 -8.62 -36.10 -15.73
CA ALA A 176 -9.19 -37.21 -14.97
C ALA A 176 -10.70 -37.48 -15.16
N ILE A 177 -11.43 -36.70 -15.97
CA ILE A 177 -12.90 -36.85 -16.08
C ILE A 177 -13.38 -37.34 -17.46
N THR A 178 -12.50 -37.62 -18.42
CA THR A 178 -12.93 -38.07 -19.75
C THR A 178 -12.58 -39.52 -20.09
N ALA A 179 -12.47 -40.41 -19.12
CA ALA A 179 -12.23 -41.83 -19.40
C ALA A 179 -13.16 -42.74 -18.58
N THR A 180 -14.47 -42.63 -18.77
CA THR A 180 -15.42 -43.74 -18.55
C THR A 180 -16.78 -43.41 -19.20
N ALA A 181 -16.88 -43.73 -20.47
CA ALA A 181 -18.14 -44.04 -21.13
C ALA A 181 -17.86 -45.04 -22.25
#